data_aea07e35ae01c2469f19753415197e9e
#
_entry.id   aea07e35ae01c2469f19753415197e9e
#
_cell.length_a   1.000
_cell.length_b   1.000
_cell.length_c   1.000
_cell.angle_alpha   90.00
_cell.angle_beta   90.00
_cell.angle_gamma   90.00
#
_symmetry.space_group_name_H-M   'P 1'
#
loop_
_entity.id
_entity.type
_entity.pdbx_description
1 polymer ?
#
loop_
_entity_poly.entity_id
_entity_poly.type
_entity_poly.pdbx_seq_one_letter_code
_entity_poly.pdbx_strand_id
1 'polypeptide(L)'
;MTHMPLQAAAPAQIFRPASAPLASAPPDPRHLLDEALVRLRGAAPAAPVLEALTEGLRWLRNTAAPSAWQRSVAALRAHPLLALLHENPFAHRGFTKPRGYAGDAPMLDLLYRGEAALEPGRITPLGLQLFRHELAAPHAVAARERLRLVAGRIDAVAETRRNPHVLALGCGHLREAELSAAVRAGRIGRFVALDQDAASLAMVQMEHAAQGIETLHRSPKATFDGTLPRGGFDLIYATTLYDDLTDRLAHTVTAACFALLRPGGRLVVLNADRDMADAGYLEACCDWVRFLRDSPGMMRLSHGIPPAEAALCQVREGGHPATQMLEIVRRGEGA
;
A
#
# COMPACT_ATOMS: atom_id res chain seq x y z
N MET A 1 1.27 50.71 24.61
CA MET A 1 1.06 49.82 23.46
C MET A 1 1.14 48.39 23.96
N THR A 2 -0.01 47.82 24.15
CA THR A 2 -0.22 46.56 24.87
C THR A 2 -0.14 45.39 23.90
N HIS A 3 0.84 44.48 24.05
CA HIS A 3 0.94 43.26 23.29
C HIS A 3 -0.19 42.28 23.69
N MET A 4 -1.07 41.96 22.76
CA MET A 4 -1.99 40.84 22.86
C MET A 4 -1.25 39.53 22.49
N PRO A 5 -1.39 38.45 23.26
CA PRO A 5 -0.85 37.13 22.88
C PRO A 5 -1.72 36.47 21.82
N LEU A 6 -1.08 35.94 20.77
CA LEU A 6 -1.75 35.05 19.78
C LEU A 6 -2.30 33.81 20.47
N GLN A 7 -3.60 33.65 20.43
CA GLN A 7 -4.28 32.41 20.82
C GLN A 7 -3.89 31.30 19.84
N ALA A 8 -3.34 30.20 20.39
CA ALA A 8 -3.12 28.96 19.67
C ALA A 8 -4.45 28.38 19.21
N ALA A 9 -4.61 28.15 17.92
CA ALA A 9 -5.77 27.49 17.34
C ALA A 9 -5.84 26.04 17.86
N ALA A 10 -6.99 25.65 18.40
CA ALA A 10 -7.27 24.29 18.81
C ALA A 10 -7.20 23.32 17.59
N PRO A 11 -6.71 22.08 17.77
CA PRO A 11 -6.66 21.12 16.69
C PRO A 11 -8.08 20.79 16.21
N ALA A 12 -8.31 20.85 14.92
CA ALA A 12 -9.57 20.48 14.28
C ALA A 12 -9.91 19.03 14.65
N GLN A 13 -11.04 18.81 15.31
CA GLN A 13 -11.60 17.49 15.54
C GLN A 13 -11.99 16.88 14.19
N ILE A 14 -11.25 15.88 13.74
CA ILE A 14 -11.60 15.08 12.58
C ILE A 14 -12.84 14.25 12.94
N PHE A 15 -13.96 14.62 12.35
CA PHE A 15 -15.22 13.88 12.46
C PHE A 15 -15.04 12.51 11.78
N ARG A 16 -14.83 11.45 12.57
CA ARG A 16 -14.95 10.08 12.09
C ARG A 16 -16.42 9.79 11.88
N PRO A 17 -16.86 9.40 10.67
CA PRO A 17 -18.20 8.85 10.55
C PRO A 17 -18.27 7.59 11.42
N ALA A 18 -19.22 7.54 12.33
CA ALA A 18 -19.51 6.36 13.10
C ALA A 18 -19.75 5.19 12.12
N SER A 19 -19.03 4.10 12.31
CA SER A 19 -19.26 2.86 11.57
C SER A 19 -20.76 2.53 11.70
N ALA A 20 -21.44 2.34 10.58
CA ALA A 20 -22.84 1.92 10.60
C ALA A 20 -22.99 0.70 11.53
N PRO A 21 -24.07 0.60 12.33
CA PRO A 21 -24.27 -0.53 13.21
C PRO A 21 -24.27 -1.81 12.38
N LEU A 22 -23.36 -2.73 12.72
CA LEU A 22 -23.28 -4.06 12.12
C LEU A 22 -24.62 -4.77 12.31
N ALA A 23 -25.11 -5.41 11.25
CA ALA A 23 -26.34 -6.19 11.25
C ALA A 23 -26.38 -7.17 12.45
N SER A 24 -27.55 -7.39 13.01
CA SER A 24 -27.78 -7.98 14.32
C SER A 24 -27.48 -9.48 14.51
N ALA A 25 -26.99 -10.19 13.49
CA ALA A 25 -26.53 -11.59 13.59
C ALA A 25 -25.39 -11.88 12.59
N PRO A 26 -24.44 -12.79 12.93
CA PRO A 26 -23.40 -13.20 12.02
C PRO A 26 -24.02 -13.88 10.79
N PRO A 27 -23.62 -13.51 9.57
CA PRO A 27 -23.98 -14.30 8.40
C PRO A 27 -23.38 -15.71 8.56
N ASP A 28 -24.19 -16.74 8.29
CA ASP A 28 -23.61 -18.07 8.10
C ASP A 28 -22.66 -18.02 6.90
N PRO A 29 -21.36 -18.33 7.08
CA PRO A 29 -20.39 -18.28 5.98
C PRO A 29 -20.83 -19.09 4.76
N ARG A 30 -21.46 -20.24 4.95
CA ARG A 30 -21.94 -21.09 3.86
C ARG A 30 -23.08 -20.43 3.11
N HIS A 31 -24.06 -19.89 3.82
CA HIS A 31 -25.20 -19.20 3.19
C HIS A 31 -24.74 -17.99 2.36
N LEU A 32 -23.78 -17.20 2.90
CA LEU A 32 -23.19 -16.06 2.19
C LEU A 32 -22.54 -16.51 0.86
N LEU A 33 -21.81 -17.62 0.87
CA LEU A 33 -21.12 -18.14 -0.31
C LEU A 33 -22.11 -18.74 -1.33
N ASP A 34 -23.09 -19.52 -0.87
CA ASP A 34 -24.11 -20.13 -1.72
C ASP A 34 -24.97 -19.07 -2.41
N GLU A 35 -25.38 -18.03 -1.68
CA GLU A 35 -26.16 -16.92 -2.25
C GLU A 35 -25.35 -16.18 -3.34
N ALA A 36 -24.09 -15.84 -3.06
CA ALA A 36 -23.23 -15.20 -4.04
C ALA A 36 -23.04 -16.07 -5.30
N LEU A 37 -22.83 -17.38 -5.11
CA LEU A 37 -22.69 -18.33 -6.21
C LEU A 37 -23.95 -18.38 -7.09
N VAL A 38 -25.13 -18.52 -6.49
CA VAL A 38 -26.40 -18.59 -7.20
C VAL A 38 -26.63 -17.31 -7.99
N ARG A 39 -26.40 -16.17 -7.39
CA ARG A 39 -26.62 -14.85 -8.04
C ARG A 39 -25.66 -14.64 -9.21
N LEU A 40 -24.37 -14.94 -9.06
CA LEU A 40 -23.40 -14.79 -10.17
C LEU A 40 -23.67 -15.77 -11.30
N ARG A 41 -24.06 -17.03 -11.02
CA ARG A 41 -24.48 -18.00 -12.05
C ARG A 41 -25.77 -17.60 -12.76
N GLY A 42 -26.67 -16.94 -12.07
CA GLY A 42 -27.91 -16.35 -12.62
C GLY A 42 -27.69 -15.05 -13.38
N ALA A 43 -26.45 -14.70 -13.72
CA ALA A 43 -26.07 -13.46 -14.42
C ALA A 43 -26.54 -12.16 -13.73
N ALA A 44 -26.68 -12.18 -12.40
CA ALA A 44 -26.91 -10.95 -11.65
C ALA A 44 -25.69 -10.01 -11.82
N PRO A 45 -25.90 -8.66 -11.77
CA PRO A 45 -24.80 -7.70 -11.78
C PRO A 45 -23.77 -8.03 -10.67
N ALA A 46 -22.48 -8.07 -11.02
CA ALA A 46 -21.44 -8.51 -10.09
C ALA A 46 -21.28 -7.56 -8.88
N ALA A 47 -21.40 -6.24 -9.08
CA ALA A 47 -21.14 -5.25 -8.04
C ALA A 47 -21.96 -5.47 -6.76
N PRO A 48 -23.31 -5.55 -6.75
CA PRO A 48 -24.06 -5.76 -5.51
C PRO A 48 -23.84 -7.13 -4.87
N VAL A 49 -23.38 -8.13 -5.63
CA VAL A 49 -23.00 -9.44 -5.08
C VAL A 49 -21.67 -9.34 -4.35
N LEU A 50 -20.70 -8.66 -4.95
CA LEU A 50 -19.37 -8.46 -4.33
C LEU A 50 -19.42 -7.54 -3.12
N GLU A 51 -20.26 -6.49 -3.14
CA GLU A 51 -20.50 -5.62 -1.98
C GLU A 51 -21.02 -6.43 -0.78
N ALA A 52 -22.06 -7.24 -1.00
CA ALA A 52 -22.61 -8.09 0.06
C ALA A 52 -21.60 -9.13 0.55
N LEU A 53 -20.85 -9.77 -0.35
CA LEU A 53 -19.80 -10.73 -0.01
C LEU A 53 -18.68 -10.05 0.80
N THR A 54 -18.19 -8.90 0.36
CA THR A 54 -17.11 -8.15 1.03
C THR A 54 -17.53 -7.71 2.42
N GLU A 55 -18.75 -7.20 2.60
CA GLU A 55 -19.27 -6.80 3.91
C GLU A 55 -19.44 -8.01 4.84
N GLY A 56 -19.95 -9.13 4.34
CA GLY A 56 -20.06 -10.38 5.10
C GLY A 56 -18.68 -10.91 5.55
N LEU A 57 -17.69 -10.90 4.65
CA LEU A 57 -16.31 -11.31 4.97
C LEU A 57 -15.64 -10.33 5.96
N ARG A 58 -15.88 -9.02 5.81
CA ARG A 58 -15.42 -7.99 6.75
C ARG A 58 -16.00 -8.24 8.14
N TRP A 59 -17.31 -8.50 8.23
CA TRP A 59 -17.96 -8.79 9.50
C TRP A 59 -17.35 -10.03 10.16
N LEU A 60 -17.24 -11.15 9.44
CA LEU A 60 -16.66 -12.40 9.93
C LEU A 60 -15.20 -12.18 10.40
N ARG A 61 -14.37 -11.49 9.61
CA ARG A 61 -12.99 -11.21 9.96
C ARG A 61 -12.85 -10.40 11.25
N ASN A 62 -13.71 -9.41 11.46
CA ASN A 62 -13.60 -8.48 12.57
C ASN A 62 -14.22 -8.97 13.87
N THR A 63 -15.15 -9.94 13.80
CA THR A 63 -15.92 -10.40 14.99
C THR A 63 -15.59 -11.83 15.38
N ALA A 64 -15.13 -12.68 14.46
CA ALA A 64 -14.82 -14.05 14.75
C ALA A 64 -13.46 -14.18 15.46
N ALA A 65 -13.32 -15.23 16.30
CA ALA A 65 -12.00 -15.62 16.79
C ALA A 65 -11.06 -15.99 15.61
N PRO A 66 -9.74 -15.78 15.72
CA PRO A 66 -8.81 -16.03 14.60
C PRO A 66 -8.93 -17.41 13.95
N SER A 67 -9.11 -18.47 14.76
CA SER A 67 -9.31 -19.83 14.25
C SER A 67 -10.64 -20.01 13.50
N ALA A 68 -11.70 -19.29 13.91
CA ALA A 68 -12.98 -19.32 13.21
C ALA A 68 -12.90 -18.58 11.88
N TRP A 69 -12.22 -17.43 11.83
CA TRP A 69 -11.92 -16.73 10.60
C TRP A 69 -11.14 -17.62 9.60
N GLN A 70 -10.09 -18.30 10.07
CA GLN A 70 -9.31 -19.22 9.22
C GLN A 70 -10.19 -20.37 8.66
N ARG A 71 -11.13 -20.91 9.45
CA ARG A 71 -12.10 -21.90 8.94
C ARG A 71 -13.02 -21.30 7.86
N SER A 72 -13.48 -20.08 8.01
CA SER A 72 -14.30 -19.39 7.00
C SER A 72 -13.51 -19.18 5.70
N VAL A 73 -12.25 -18.77 5.79
CA VAL A 73 -11.35 -18.66 4.64
C VAL A 73 -11.16 -20.02 3.95
N ALA A 74 -10.91 -21.09 4.71
CA ALA A 74 -10.77 -22.43 4.17
C ALA A 74 -12.06 -22.91 3.49
N ALA A 75 -13.24 -22.63 4.08
CA ALA A 75 -14.54 -22.95 3.49
C ALA A 75 -14.75 -22.24 2.15
N LEU A 76 -14.43 -20.94 2.04
CA LEU A 76 -14.51 -20.19 0.79
C LEU A 76 -13.55 -20.77 -0.25
N ARG A 77 -12.33 -21.11 0.14
CA ARG A 77 -11.33 -21.67 -0.79
C ARG A 77 -11.70 -23.06 -1.33
N ALA A 78 -12.51 -23.82 -0.60
CA ALA A 78 -13.09 -25.09 -1.05
C ALA A 78 -14.41 -24.91 -1.80
N HIS A 79 -14.98 -23.69 -1.86
CA HIS A 79 -16.31 -23.45 -2.40
C HIS A 79 -16.26 -23.17 -3.91
N PRO A 80 -17.25 -23.65 -4.71
CA PRO A 80 -17.29 -23.40 -6.16
C PRO A 80 -17.34 -21.92 -6.55
N LEU A 81 -17.76 -21.04 -5.66
CA LEU A 81 -17.73 -19.59 -5.85
C LEU A 81 -16.33 -19.08 -6.20
N LEU A 82 -15.28 -19.64 -5.59
CA LEU A 82 -13.91 -19.17 -5.80
C LEU A 82 -13.50 -19.23 -7.29
N ALA A 83 -13.93 -20.27 -8.01
CA ALA A 83 -13.63 -20.37 -9.45
C ALA A 83 -14.23 -19.21 -10.26
N LEU A 84 -15.44 -18.75 -9.91
CA LEU A 84 -16.04 -17.56 -10.54
C LEU A 84 -15.32 -16.28 -10.15
N LEU A 85 -14.97 -16.11 -8.87
CA LEU A 85 -14.24 -14.94 -8.40
C LEU A 85 -12.85 -14.84 -9.06
N HIS A 86 -12.24 -15.98 -9.39
CA HIS A 86 -10.95 -16.01 -10.08
C HIS A 86 -11.03 -15.78 -11.60
N GLU A 87 -12.20 -15.55 -12.16
CA GLU A 87 -12.28 -14.92 -13.48
C GLU A 87 -11.80 -13.44 -13.44
N ASN A 88 -11.77 -12.81 -12.24
CA ASN A 88 -11.07 -11.56 -12.00
C ASN A 88 -9.54 -11.79 -12.03
N PRO A 89 -8.79 -11.20 -12.98
CA PRO A 89 -7.35 -11.42 -13.12
C PRO A 89 -6.55 -10.97 -11.90
N PHE A 90 -7.01 -9.95 -11.18
CA PHE A 90 -6.37 -9.50 -9.94
C PHE A 90 -6.48 -10.55 -8.85
N ALA A 91 -7.70 -11.04 -8.57
CA ALA A 91 -7.93 -12.06 -7.55
C ALA A 91 -7.21 -13.37 -7.89
N HIS A 92 -7.27 -13.79 -9.16
CA HIS A 92 -6.57 -14.98 -9.65
C HIS A 92 -5.06 -14.87 -9.46
N ARG A 93 -4.45 -13.72 -9.83
CA ARG A 93 -3.01 -13.52 -9.69
C ARG A 93 -2.56 -13.53 -8.24
N GLY A 94 -3.30 -12.84 -7.35
CA GLY A 94 -3.03 -12.84 -5.92
C GLY A 94 -3.02 -14.24 -5.32
N PHE A 95 -4.00 -15.05 -5.71
CA PHE A 95 -4.14 -16.42 -5.23
C PHE A 95 -3.07 -17.37 -5.77
N THR A 96 -2.78 -17.32 -7.08
CA THR A 96 -1.81 -18.21 -7.75
C THR A 96 -0.36 -17.86 -7.50
N LYS A 97 -0.07 -16.60 -7.14
CA LYS A 97 1.27 -16.10 -6.76
C LYS A 97 2.37 -16.50 -7.74
N PRO A 98 2.32 -16.11 -9.03
CA PRO A 98 3.28 -16.58 -10.04
C PRO A 98 4.75 -16.22 -9.72
N ARG A 99 4.98 -15.21 -8.86
CA ARG A 99 6.31 -14.81 -8.37
C ARG A 99 6.58 -15.25 -6.92
N GLY A 100 5.74 -16.15 -6.37
CA GLY A 100 5.89 -16.73 -5.03
C GLY A 100 5.22 -15.94 -3.90
N TYR A 101 4.66 -14.76 -4.17
CA TYR A 101 3.96 -13.91 -3.20
C TYR A 101 2.81 -13.14 -3.85
N ALA A 102 1.80 -12.78 -3.06
CA ALA A 102 0.72 -11.90 -3.50
C ALA A 102 1.19 -10.42 -3.43
N GLY A 103 0.58 -9.55 -4.25
CA GLY A 103 0.98 -8.13 -4.31
C GLY A 103 2.24 -7.90 -5.13
N ASP A 104 2.62 -8.84 -6.02
CA ASP A 104 3.73 -8.63 -6.94
C ASP A 104 3.46 -7.45 -7.91
N ALA A 105 4.52 -6.87 -8.48
CA ALA A 105 4.40 -5.68 -9.29
C ALA A 105 3.42 -5.82 -10.48
N PRO A 106 3.34 -6.95 -11.22
CA PRO A 106 2.29 -7.12 -12.22
C PRO A 106 0.86 -7.20 -11.66
N MET A 107 0.66 -7.71 -10.42
CA MET A 107 -0.65 -7.64 -9.76
C MET A 107 -1.04 -6.21 -9.44
N LEU A 108 -0.09 -5.41 -8.94
CA LEU A 108 -0.33 -3.99 -8.65
C LEU A 108 -0.54 -3.18 -9.93
N ASP A 109 0.12 -3.52 -11.04
CA ASP A 109 -0.12 -2.88 -12.35
C ASP A 109 -1.57 -3.02 -12.82
N LEU A 110 -2.27 -4.11 -12.49
CA LEU A 110 -3.71 -4.24 -12.75
C LEU A 110 -4.50 -3.12 -12.05
N LEU A 111 -4.13 -2.75 -10.82
CA LEU A 111 -4.77 -1.65 -10.09
C LEU A 111 -4.38 -0.27 -10.61
N TYR A 112 -3.12 -0.10 -11.01
CA TYR A 112 -2.56 1.17 -11.45
C TYR A 112 -2.97 1.55 -12.87
N ARG A 113 -2.97 0.58 -13.78
CA ARG A 113 -3.27 0.76 -15.21
C ARG A 113 -4.71 0.38 -15.58
N GLY A 114 -5.43 -0.31 -14.68
CA GLY A 114 -6.82 -0.72 -14.91
C GLY A 114 -6.96 -1.63 -16.12
N GLU A 115 -8.02 -1.42 -16.90
CA GLU A 115 -8.31 -2.24 -18.10
C GLU A 115 -7.17 -2.20 -19.16
N ALA A 116 -6.34 -1.16 -19.16
CA ALA A 116 -5.18 -1.10 -20.07
C ALA A 116 -4.08 -2.15 -19.74
N ALA A 117 -4.12 -2.74 -18.55
CA ALA A 117 -3.22 -3.84 -18.18
C ALA A 117 -3.75 -5.23 -18.61
N LEU A 118 -4.96 -5.31 -19.12
CA LEU A 118 -5.58 -6.58 -19.54
C LEU A 118 -5.13 -6.97 -20.94
N GLU A 119 -4.89 -8.27 -21.14
CA GLU A 119 -4.67 -8.81 -22.47
C GLU A 119 -6.00 -8.89 -23.24
N PRO A 120 -6.10 -8.25 -24.42
CA PRO A 120 -7.33 -8.28 -25.20
C PRO A 120 -7.81 -9.72 -25.51
N GLY A 121 -9.10 -9.97 -25.30
CA GLY A 121 -9.74 -11.26 -25.60
C GLY A 121 -9.47 -12.39 -24.58
N ARG A 122 -8.74 -12.13 -23.50
CA ARG A 122 -8.44 -13.14 -22.46
C ARG A 122 -9.30 -13.05 -21.20
N ILE A 123 -10.17 -12.07 -21.12
CA ILE A 123 -11.07 -11.89 -19.97
C ILE A 123 -12.51 -12.21 -20.35
N THR A 124 -13.22 -12.97 -19.52
CA THR A 124 -14.64 -13.25 -19.70
C THR A 124 -15.51 -12.03 -19.40
N PRO A 125 -16.78 -11.97 -19.87
CA PRO A 125 -17.70 -10.90 -19.49
C PRO A 125 -17.89 -10.80 -17.97
N LEU A 126 -17.97 -11.90 -17.23
CA LEU A 126 -18.04 -11.91 -15.77
C LEU A 126 -16.74 -11.39 -15.16
N GLY A 127 -15.60 -11.92 -15.60
CA GLY A 127 -14.29 -11.49 -15.14
C GLY A 127 -14.05 -9.98 -15.28
N LEU A 128 -14.52 -9.38 -16.38
CA LEU A 128 -14.45 -7.94 -16.59
C LEU A 128 -15.34 -7.16 -15.61
N GLN A 129 -16.55 -7.65 -15.32
CA GLN A 129 -17.42 -7.03 -14.31
C GLN A 129 -16.79 -7.08 -12.92
N LEU A 130 -16.24 -8.26 -12.53
CA LEU A 130 -15.56 -8.46 -11.27
C LEU A 130 -14.32 -7.54 -11.17
N PHE A 131 -13.54 -7.45 -12.24
CA PHE A 131 -12.34 -6.60 -12.27
C PHE A 131 -12.68 -5.09 -12.20
N ARG A 132 -13.74 -4.65 -12.89
CA ARG A 132 -14.21 -3.25 -12.77
C ARG A 132 -14.66 -2.89 -11.36
N HIS A 133 -15.33 -3.82 -10.66
CA HIS A 133 -15.66 -3.65 -9.26
C HIS A 133 -14.40 -3.55 -8.39
N GLU A 134 -13.40 -4.42 -8.65
CA GLU A 134 -12.10 -4.40 -7.97
C GLU A 134 -11.41 -3.03 -8.09
N LEU A 135 -11.42 -2.43 -9.28
CA LEU A 135 -10.81 -1.11 -9.51
C LEU A 135 -11.47 0.02 -8.70
N ALA A 136 -12.72 -0.15 -8.29
CA ALA A 136 -13.45 0.78 -7.44
C ALA A 136 -13.31 0.47 -5.94
N ALA A 137 -12.76 -0.69 -5.58
CA ALA A 137 -12.61 -1.13 -4.19
C ALA A 137 -11.64 -0.23 -3.40
N PRO A 138 -11.83 -0.08 -2.07
CA PRO A 138 -11.02 0.80 -1.21
C PRO A 138 -9.52 0.57 -1.33
N HIS A 139 -9.04 -0.68 -1.35
CA HIS A 139 -7.62 -0.98 -1.51
C HIS A 139 -7.06 -0.54 -2.87
N ALA A 140 -7.85 -0.66 -3.96
CA ALA A 140 -7.42 -0.29 -5.30
C ALA A 140 -7.35 1.24 -5.47
N VAL A 141 -8.33 1.96 -4.92
CA VAL A 141 -8.29 3.43 -4.86
C VAL A 141 -7.10 3.88 -4.03
N ALA A 142 -6.93 3.32 -2.82
CA ALA A 142 -5.81 3.62 -1.95
C ALA A 142 -4.45 3.38 -2.62
N ALA A 143 -4.28 2.28 -3.36
CA ALA A 143 -3.05 1.99 -4.09
C ALA A 143 -2.69 3.08 -5.10
N ARG A 144 -3.67 3.57 -5.88
CA ARG A 144 -3.46 4.67 -6.85
C ARG A 144 -3.15 6.00 -6.16
N GLU A 145 -3.83 6.30 -5.05
CA GLU A 145 -3.56 7.53 -4.28
C GLU A 145 -2.17 7.52 -3.64
N ARG A 146 -1.67 6.35 -3.18
CA ARG A 146 -0.29 6.19 -2.70
C ARG A 146 0.73 6.58 -3.77
N LEU A 147 0.54 6.14 -5.02
CA LEU A 147 1.44 6.53 -6.12
C LEU A 147 1.46 8.04 -6.34
N ARG A 148 0.28 8.69 -6.37
CA ARG A 148 0.17 10.14 -6.56
C ARG A 148 0.82 10.90 -5.41
N LEU A 149 0.59 10.46 -4.18
CA LEU A 149 1.19 11.05 -2.99
C LEU A 149 2.72 10.98 -3.05
N VAL A 150 3.28 9.80 -3.37
CA VAL A 150 4.73 9.61 -3.44
C VAL A 150 5.33 10.41 -4.59
N ALA A 151 4.71 10.42 -5.78
CA ALA A 151 5.14 11.28 -6.89
C ALA A 151 5.21 12.76 -6.47
N GLY A 152 4.20 13.25 -5.76
CA GLY A 152 4.21 14.61 -5.19
C GLY A 152 5.33 14.82 -4.16
N ARG A 153 5.72 13.79 -3.37
CA ARG A 153 6.85 13.89 -2.44
C ARG A 153 8.19 13.95 -3.17
N ILE A 154 8.35 13.20 -4.27
CA ILE A 154 9.54 13.27 -5.14
C ILE A 154 9.64 14.68 -5.76
N ASP A 155 8.53 15.21 -6.27
CA ASP A 155 8.50 16.55 -6.86
C ASP A 155 8.86 17.63 -5.82
N ALA A 156 8.27 17.56 -4.62
CA ALA A 156 8.52 18.52 -3.53
C ALA A 156 9.99 18.52 -3.06
N VAL A 157 10.66 17.38 -3.01
CA VAL A 157 12.10 17.37 -2.66
C VAL A 157 12.94 18.01 -3.77
N ALA A 158 12.57 17.81 -5.04
CA ALA A 158 13.27 18.41 -6.19
C ALA A 158 13.03 19.94 -6.31
N GLU A 159 12.00 20.49 -5.68
CA GLU A 159 11.78 21.94 -5.59
C GLU A 159 12.68 22.59 -4.52
N THR A 160 12.98 21.87 -3.44
CA THR A 160 13.71 22.39 -2.28
C THR A 160 15.19 22.02 -2.27
N ARG A 161 15.59 21.01 -3.01
CA ARG A 161 16.97 20.48 -3.09
C ARG A 161 17.45 20.45 -4.54
N ARG A 162 18.65 20.98 -4.78
CA ARG A 162 19.31 20.80 -6.08
C ARG A 162 19.90 19.41 -6.20
N ASN A 163 19.55 18.67 -7.26
CA ASN A 163 20.00 17.30 -7.50
C ASN A 163 19.76 16.36 -6.31
N PRO A 164 18.51 16.21 -5.84
CA PRO A 164 18.22 15.39 -4.68
C PRO A 164 18.51 13.91 -4.93
N HIS A 165 18.86 13.19 -3.87
CA HIS A 165 19.02 11.73 -3.90
C HIS A 165 17.77 11.07 -3.31
N VAL A 166 17.19 10.15 -4.07
CA VAL A 166 15.95 9.44 -3.75
C VAL A 166 16.20 7.93 -3.67
N LEU A 167 15.61 7.27 -2.67
CA LEU A 167 15.60 5.82 -2.53
C LEU A 167 14.15 5.33 -2.46
N ALA A 168 13.76 4.47 -3.41
CA ALA A 168 12.52 3.71 -3.39
C ALA A 168 12.78 2.31 -2.81
N LEU A 169 12.06 1.94 -1.75
CA LEU A 169 12.15 0.63 -1.11
C LEU A 169 10.98 -0.26 -1.52
N GLY A 170 11.28 -1.45 -2.07
CA GLY A 170 10.27 -2.33 -2.63
C GLY A 170 9.56 -1.62 -3.80
N CYS A 171 10.36 -1.20 -4.77
CA CYS A 171 9.93 -0.28 -5.82
C CYS A 171 8.95 -0.92 -6.82
N GLY A 172 8.89 -2.26 -6.90
CA GLY A 172 8.11 -2.95 -7.94
C GLY A 172 8.48 -2.44 -9.34
N HIS A 173 7.48 -2.06 -10.13
CA HIS A 173 7.68 -1.45 -11.45
C HIS A 173 7.87 0.09 -11.41
N LEU A 174 7.98 0.68 -10.22
CA LEU A 174 8.29 2.12 -10.00
C LEU A 174 7.29 3.06 -10.71
N ARG A 175 5.99 2.78 -10.65
CA ARG A 175 4.94 3.53 -11.38
C ARG A 175 4.78 4.99 -10.93
N GLU A 176 5.16 5.34 -9.72
CA GLU A 176 5.21 6.72 -9.23
C GLU A 176 6.21 7.58 -9.99
N ALA A 177 7.27 7.01 -10.55
CA ALA A 177 8.23 7.73 -11.39
C ALA A 177 7.59 8.25 -12.68
N GLU A 178 6.62 7.53 -13.25
CA GLU A 178 5.84 7.97 -14.41
C GLU A 178 4.98 9.21 -14.09
N LEU A 179 4.55 9.37 -12.84
CA LEU A 179 3.70 10.47 -12.38
C LEU A 179 4.52 11.69 -11.95
N SER A 180 5.76 11.51 -11.47
CA SER A 180 6.61 12.60 -11.00
C SER A 180 7.10 13.50 -12.15
N ALA A 181 6.78 14.79 -12.06
CA ALA A 181 7.28 15.80 -13.00
C ALA A 181 8.80 15.98 -12.88
N ALA A 182 9.36 15.86 -11.68
CA ALA A 182 10.79 15.98 -11.43
C ALA A 182 11.58 14.84 -12.07
N VAL A 183 11.07 13.59 -11.98
CA VAL A 183 11.71 12.42 -12.62
C VAL A 183 11.69 12.58 -14.14
N ARG A 184 10.51 12.89 -14.73
CA ARG A 184 10.38 13.07 -16.17
C ARG A 184 11.25 14.21 -16.72
N ALA A 185 11.48 15.25 -15.92
CA ALA A 185 12.32 16.38 -16.29
C ALA A 185 13.82 16.20 -15.97
N GLY A 186 14.25 15.03 -15.48
CA GLY A 186 15.65 14.76 -15.13
C GLY A 186 16.19 15.61 -13.98
N ARG A 187 15.33 16.06 -13.05
CA ARG A 187 15.71 16.92 -11.93
C ARG A 187 16.16 16.17 -10.67
N ILE A 188 16.22 14.84 -10.73
CA ILE A 188 16.69 13.99 -9.63
C ILE A 188 18.17 13.68 -9.86
N GLY A 189 19.03 14.01 -8.89
CA GLY A 189 20.47 13.82 -9.00
C GLY A 189 20.89 12.36 -8.92
N ARG A 190 20.21 11.58 -8.09
CA ARG A 190 20.40 10.14 -7.95
C ARG A 190 19.09 9.48 -7.55
N PHE A 191 18.65 8.49 -8.30
CA PHE A 191 17.48 7.70 -7.95
C PHE A 191 17.87 6.22 -7.85
N VAL A 192 17.70 5.63 -6.66
CA VAL A 192 17.95 4.21 -6.40
C VAL A 192 16.61 3.50 -6.23
N ALA A 193 16.33 2.52 -7.09
CA ALA A 193 15.19 1.63 -7.03
C ALA A 193 15.63 0.28 -6.45
N LEU A 194 15.25 0.00 -5.20
CA LEU A 194 15.58 -1.23 -4.52
C LEU A 194 14.40 -2.19 -4.52
N ASP A 195 14.61 -3.40 -4.99
CA ASP A 195 13.65 -4.50 -4.90
C ASP A 195 14.35 -5.85 -4.79
N GLN A 196 13.65 -6.84 -4.21
CA GLN A 196 14.12 -8.23 -4.16
C GLN A 196 13.72 -9.03 -5.40
N ASP A 197 12.83 -8.50 -6.24
CA ASP A 197 12.36 -9.14 -7.47
C ASP A 197 13.16 -8.62 -8.68
N ALA A 198 14.06 -9.46 -9.18
CA ALA A 198 14.88 -9.14 -10.35
C ALA A 198 14.05 -8.83 -11.60
N ALA A 199 12.87 -9.47 -11.77
CA ALA A 199 12.03 -9.21 -12.93
C ALA A 199 11.38 -7.83 -12.86
N SER A 200 11.03 -7.35 -11.67
CA SER A 200 10.56 -5.97 -11.47
C SER A 200 11.65 -4.96 -11.80
N LEU A 201 12.88 -5.18 -11.34
CA LEU A 201 14.01 -4.29 -11.65
C LEU A 201 14.37 -4.28 -13.13
N ALA A 202 14.27 -5.41 -13.82
CA ALA A 202 14.46 -5.45 -15.28
C ALA A 202 13.43 -4.58 -16.02
N MET A 203 12.17 -4.55 -15.53
CA MET A 203 11.13 -3.65 -16.06
C MET A 203 11.48 -2.18 -15.80
N VAL A 204 11.94 -1.83 -14.59
CA VAL A 204 12.41 -0.48 -14.25
C VAL A 204 13.54 -0.05 -15.20
N GLN A 205 14.55 -0.90 -15.42
CA GLN A 205 15.66 -0.61 -16.32
C GLN A 205 15.20 -0.37 -17.75
N MET A 206 14.22 -1.14 -18.23
CA MET A 206 13.70 -1.01 -19.57
C MET A 206 12.86 0.27 -19.74
N GLU A 207 11.94 0.54 -18.81
CA GLU A 207 10.97 1.63 -18.93
C GLU A 207 11.56 3.00 -18.52
N HIS A 208 12.58 3.01 -17.64
CA HIS A 208 13.21 4.22 -17.10
C HIS A 208 14.68 4.39 -17.49
N ALA A 209 15.11 3.78 -18.60
CA ALA A 209 16.50 3.88 -19.09
C ALA A 209 16.96 5.33 -19.28
N ALA A 210 16.09 6.19 -19.81
CA ALA A 210 16.40 7.59 -20.10
C ALA A 210 16.56 8.44 -18.82
N GLN A 211 16.00 8.03 -17.71
CA GLN A 211 16.07 8.73 -16.42
C GLN A 211 17.29 8.36 -15.59
N GLY A 212 18.08 7.37 -16.01
CA GLY A 212 19.30 6.94 -15.32
C GLY A 212 19.04 6.38 -13.91
N ILE A 213 17.89 5.72 -13.69
CA ILE A 213 17.52 5.14 -12.40
C ILE A 213 18.42 3.93 -12.10
N GLU A 214 19.11 3.97 -10.96
CA GLU A 214 19.94 2.88 -10.49
C GLU A 214 19.05 1.78 -9.90
N THR A 215 19.19 0.54 -10.37
CA THR A 215 18.49 -0.60 -9.78
C THR A 215 19.38 -1.35 -8.80
N LEU A 216 18.82 -1.71 -7.64
CA LEU A 216 19.53 -2.45 -6.61
C LEU A 216 18.75 -3.73 -6.24
N HIS A 217 19.21 -4.87 -6.77
CA HIS A 217 18.60 -6.18 -6.49
C HIS A 217 19.02 -6.66 -5.10
N ARG A 218 18.27 -6.28 -4.09
CA ARG A 218 18.47 -6.63 -2.67
C ARG A 218 17.13 -6.66 -1.93
N SER A 219 17.11 -7.42 -0.83
CA SER A 219 16.00 -7.34 0.13
C SER A 219 16.07 -6.04 0.95
N PRO A 220 15.00 -5.68 1.68
CA PRO A 220 15.01 -4.50 2.57
C PRO A 220 16.15 -4.48 3.61
N LYS A 221 16.82 -5.62 3.84
CA LYS A 221 18.01 -5.71 4.71
C LYS A 221 19.16 -4.82 4.24
N ALA A 222 19.22 -4.47 2.95
CA ALA A 222 20.22 -3.53 2.42
C ALA A 222 20.23 -2.17 3.14
N THR A 223 19.15 -1.81 3.83
CA THR A 223 19.08 -0.57 4.62
C THR A 223 19.99 -0.59 5.86
N PHE A 224 20.35 -1.77 6.37
CA PHE A 224 21.15 -1.92 7.60
C PHE A 224 22.36 -2.89 7.49
N ASP A 225 22.62 -3.47 6.33
CA ASP A 225 23.76 -4.36 6.10
C ASP A 225 25.03 -3.66 5.60
N GLY A 226 25.00 -2.32 5.48
CA GLY A 226 26.12 -1.52 4.99
C GLY A 226 26.15 -1.33 3.46
N THR A 227 25.20 -1.87 2.71
CA THR A 227 25.12 -1.72 1.25
C THR A 227 24.86 -0.26 0.85
N LEU A 228 24.04 0.47 1.61
CA LEU A 228 23.66 1.84 1.34
C LEU A 228 24.44 2.83 2.23
N PRO A 229 24.86 3.99 1.70
CA PRO A 229 25.65 4.96 2.44
C PRO A 229 24.79 5.70 3.48
N ARG A 230 25.27 5.80 4.72
CA ARG A 230 24.66 6.67 5.74
C ARG A 230 24.68 8.13 5.29
N GLY A 231 23.60 8.88 5.58
CA GLY A 231 23.48 10.28 5.18
C GLY A 231 23.54 10.47 3.65
N GLY A 232 23.05 9.49 2.89
CA GLY A 232 23.13 9.50 1.43
C GLY A 232 21.87 10.04 0.71
N PHE A 233 20.72 10.13 1.37
CA PHE A 233 19.43 10.38 0.71
C PHE A 233 18.68 11.59 1.28
N ASP A 234 18.06 12.34 0.39
CA ASP A 234 17.17 13.47 0.71
C ASP A 234 15.71 13.00 0.88
N LEU A 235 15.32 11.92 0.16
CA LEU A 235 14.03 11.27 0.31
C LEU A 235 14.22 9.75 0.28
N ILE A 236 13.63 9.06 1.26
CA ILE A 236 13.45 7.61 1.26
C ILE A 236 11.96 7.33 1.40
N TYR A 237 11.43 6.43 0.58
CA TYR A 237 10.02 6.08 0.68
C TYR A 237 9.75 4.60 0.43
N ALA A 238 8.61 4.14 0.93
CA ALA A 238 8.02 2.83 0.66
C ALA A 238 6.52 2.97 0.46
N THR A 239 6.01 2.51 -0.69
CA THR A 239 4.58 2.58 -1.05
C THR A 239 3.76 1.43 -0.48
N THR A 240 4.24 0.19 -0.62
CA THR A 240 3.51 -1.04 -0.24
C THR A 240 4.33 -1.99 0.61
N LEU A 241 5.66 -1.88 0.60
CA LEU A 241 6.58 -2.79 1.28
C LEU A 241 6.20 -3.05 2.74
N TYR A 242 5.76 -2.03 3.48
CA TYR A 242 5.45 -2.16 4.90
C TYR A 242 4.18 -2.98 5.17
N ASP A 243 3.32 -3.12 4.18
CA ASP A 243 2.17 -4.04 4.26
C ASP A 243 2.60 -5.51 4.43
N ASP A 244 3.84 -5.85 4.00
CA ASP A 244 4.40 -7.20 4.04
C ASP A 244 5.45 -7.41 5.16
N LEU A 245 5.79 -6.35 5.90
CA LEU A 245 6.78 -6.44 6.99
C LEU A 245 6.12 -6.70 8.34
N THR A 246 6.64 -7.68 9.08
CA THR A 246 6.30 -7.83 10.51
C THR A 246 6.67 -6.57 11.28
N ASP A 247 6.02 -6.30 12.43
CA ASP A 247 6.31 -5.10 13.24
C ASP A 247 7.78 -4.99 13.62
N ARG A 248 8.42 -6.12 13.97
CA ARG A 248 9.85 -6.15 14.31
C ARG A 248 10.71 -5.71 13.12
N LEU A 249 10.45 -6.23 11.92
CA LEU A 249 11.25 -5.90 10.73
C LEU A 249 10.95 -4.47 10.26
N ALA A 250 9.69 -4.06 10.25
CA ALA A 250 9.29 -2.69 9.91
C ALA A 250 9.97 -1.65 10.81
N HIS A 251 10.00 -1.88 12.14
CA HIS A 251 10.72 -1.03 13.09
C HIS A 251 12.22 -0.96 12.76
N THR A 252 12.86 -2.11 12.52
CA THR A 252 14.31 -2.15 12.18
C THR A 252 14.61 -1.39 10.89
N VAL A 253 13.80 -1.61 9.84
CA VAL A 253 13.95 -0.93 8.54
C VAL A 253 13.73 0.57 8.69
N THR A 254 12.73 1.01 9.49
CA THR A 254 12.45 2.43 9.73
C THR A 254 13.64 3.14 10.38
N ALA A 255 14.20 2.57 11.45
CA ALA A 255 15.37 3.14 12.13
C ALA A 255 16.60 3.18 11.21
N ALA A 256 16.81 2.13 10.41
CA ALA A 256 17.88 2.07 9.44
C ALA A 256 17.72 3.11 8.33
N CYS A 257 16.52 3.24 7.76
CA CYS A 257 16.23 4.26 6.75
C CYS A 257 16.46 5.67 7.28
N PHE A 258 16.08 5.94 8.54
CA PHE A 258 16.37 7.23 9.16
C PHE A 258 17.88 7.54 9.21
N ALA A 259 18.73 6.55 9.52
CA ALA A 259 20.18 6.71 9.52
C ALA A 259 20.77 6.97 8.11
N LEU A 260 20.10 6.54 7.05
CA LEU A 260 20.49 6.80 5.66
C LEU A 260 20.11 8.21 5.17
N LEU A 261 19.24 8.94 5.89
CA LEU A 261 18.84 10.29 5.51
C LEU A 261 19.99 11.29 5.72
N ARG A 262 20.09 12.26 4.82
CA ARG A 262 20.84 13.49 5.01
C ARG A 262 20.21 14.37 6.10
N PRO A 263 20.94 15.32 6.69
CA PRO A 263 20.33 16.38 7.48
C PRO A 263 19.23 17.09 6.68
N GLY A 264 18.03 17.21 7.27
CA GLY A 264 16.82 17.71 6.60
C GLY A 264 16.18 16.75 5.61
N GLY A 265 16.71 15.53 5.46
CA GLY A 265 16.12 14.48 4.61
C GLY A 265 14.85 13.89 5.23
N ARG A 266 14.03 13.25 4.40
CA ARG A 266 12.69 12.80 4.72
C ARG A 266 12.49 11.31 4.46
N LEU A 267 11.88 10.61 5.41
CA LEU A 267 11.37 9.26 5.27
C LEU A 267 9.85 9.31 5.16
N VAL A 268 9.28 8.64 4.15
CA VAL A 268 7.83 8.49 3.94
C VAL A 268 7.50 7.02 3.82
N VAL A 269 6.71 6.50 4.75
CA VAL A 269 6.28 5.10 4.78
C VAL A 269 4.77 5.04 4.72
N LEU A 270 4.24 4.29 3.76
CA LEU A 270 2.80 4.04 3.63
C LEU A 270 2.48 2.61 4.07
N ASN A 271 1.32 2.44 4.70
CA ASN A 271 0.81 1.15 5.15
C ASN A 271 -0.71 1.11 5.03
N ALA A 272 -1.26 -0.06 4.72
CA ALA A 272 -2.70 -0.25 4.75
C ALA A 272 -3.25 -0.09 6.16
N ASP A 273 -4.37 0.64 6.26
CA ASP A 273 -5.03 0.90 7.55
C ASP A 273 -5.64 -0.38 8.12
N ARG A 274 -5.65 -0.48 9.46
CA ARG A 274 -6.23 -1.62 10.18
C ARG A 274 -7.72 -1.81 9.88
N ASP A 275 -8.45 -0.73 9.69
CA ASP A 275 -9.90 -0.72 9.49
C ASP A 275 -10.29 -0.81 8.01
N MET A 276 -9.34 -1.19 7.13
CA MET A 276 -9.59 -1.35 5.70
C MET A 276 -10.74 -2.32 5.43
N ALA A 277 -11.75 -1.83 4.71
CA ALA A 277 -13.04 -2.51 4.59
C ALA A 277 -12.98 -3.86 3.85
N ASP A 278 -12.08 -3.98 2.87
CA ASP A 278 -11.94 -5.13 1.98
C ASP A 278 -10.81 -6.10 2.36
N ALA A 279 -10.21 -5.93 3.55
CA ALA A 279 -9.15 -6.83 4.04
C ALA A 279 -9.59 -8.30 4.07
N GLY A 280 -10.83 -8.58 4.52
CA GLY A 280 -11.36 -9.94 4.55
C GLY A 280 -11.50 -10.57 3.16
N TYR A 281 -11.92 -9.79 2.16
CA TYR A 281 -11.98 -10.24 0.77
C TYR A 281 -10.59 -10.56 0.21
N LEU A 282 -9.61 -9.70 0.43
CA LEU A 282 -8.24 -9.92 -0.04
C LEU A 282 -7.59 -11.14 0.60
N GLU A 283 -7.79 -11.34 1.91
CA GLU A 283 -7.29 -12.52 2.62
C GLU A 283 -7.96 -13.82 2.12
N ALA A 284 -9.27 -13.81 1.91
CA ALA A 284 -10.03 -15.01 1.57
C ALA A 284 -9.96 -15.36 0.08
N CYS A 285 -10.12 -14.36 -0.81
CA CYS A 285 -10.26 -14.57 -2.25
C CYS A 285 -8.94 -14.44 -3.01
N CYS A 286 -8.04 -13.55 -2.57
CA CYS A 286 -6.74 -13.31 -3.21
C CYS A 286 -5.57 -13.97 -2.48
N ASP A 287 -5.79 -14.62 -1.34
CA ASP A 287 -4.74 -15.13 -0.45
C ASP A 287 -3.66 -14.08 -0.15
N TRP A 288 -4.10 -12.83 0.02
CA TRP A 288 -3.23 -11.70 0.28
C TRP A 288 -3.41 -11.18 1.71
N VAL A 289 -2.62 -11.74 2.62
CA VAL A 289 -2.57 -11.35 4.03
C VAL A 289 -1.54 -10.24 4.19
N ARG A 290 -1.91 -9.13 4.84
CA ARG A 290 -1.05 -7.96 5.06
C ARG A 290 -0.97 -7.59 6.54
N PHE A 291 0.12 -6.94 6.93
CA PHE A 291 0.29 -6.34 8.26
C PHE A 291 -0.37 -4.95 8.29
N LEU A 292 -1.65 -4.92 8.63
CA LEU A 292 -2.44 -3.69 8.70
C LEU A 292 -2.11 -2.93 10.00
N ARG A 293 -1.91 -1.60 9.90
CA ARG A 293 -1.55 -0.75 11.04
C ARG A 293 -2.48 0.44 11.18
N ASP A 294 -2.89 0.72 12.41
CA ASP A 294 -3.54 1.97 12.79
C ASP A 294 -2.49 3.07 13.03
N SER A 295 -2.93 4.30 13.27
CA SER A 295 -2.05 5.43 13.52
C SER A 295 -1.09 5.21 14.71
N PRO A 296 -1.52 4.66 15.89
CA PRO A 296 -0.59 4.25 16.94
C PRO A 296 0.41 3.17 16.50
N GLY A 297 -0.03 2.18 15.69
CA GLY A 297 0.83 1.14 15.15
C GLY A 297 1.94 1.71 14.25
N MET A 298 1.58 2.66 13.39
CA MET A 298 2.55 3.37 12.55
C MET A 298 3.53 4.19 13.38
N MET A 299 3.04 4.92 14.41
CA MET A 299 3.90 5.72 15.28
C MET A 299 4.94 4.86 16.02
N ARG A 300 4.57 3.63 16.45
CA ARG A 300 5.52 2.71 17.09
C ARG A 300 6.73 2.37 16.23
N LEU A 301 6.62 2.43 14.90
CA LEU A 301 7.75 2.17 13.99
C LEU A 301 8.90 3.17 14.17
N SER A 302 8.63 4.37 14.70
CA SER A 302 9.64 5.41 14.94
C SER A 302 10.36 5.31 16.30
N HIS A 303 9.96 4.39 17.20
CA HIS A 303 10.48 4.34 18.59
C HIS A 303 11.99 4.10 18.69
N GLY A 304 12.64 3.59 17.65
CA GLY A 304 14.09 3.44 17.59
C GLY A 304 14.85 4.71 17.15
N ILE A 305 14.15 5.82 16.91
CA ILE A 305 14.72 7.09 16.45
C ILE A 305 14.75 8.05 17.63
N PRO A 306 15.95 8.62 17.99
CA PRO A 306 16.03 9.60 19.06
C PRO A 306 15.19 10.85 18.72
N PRO A 307 14.28 11.31 19.60
CA PRO A 307 13.45 12.49 19.33
C PRO A 307 14.27 13.76 19.04
N ALA A 308 15.46 13.88 19.62
CA ALA A 308 16.35 15.01 19.38
C ALA A 308 16.89 15.05 17.94
N GLU A 309 16.96 13.91 17.24
CA GLU A 309 17.44 13.84 15.86
C GLU A 309 16.32 14.06 14.82
N ALA A 310 15.05 13.95 15.21
CA ALA A 310 13.92 14.20 14.34
C ALA A 310 13.41 15.64 14.47
N ALA A 311 13.32 16.36 13.36
CA ALA A 311 12.66 17.67 13.29
C ALA A 311 11.14 17.51 13.16
N LEU A 312 10.69 16.39 12.58
CA LEU A 312 9.29 16.02 12.42
C LEU A 312 9.18 14.50 12.58
N CYS A 313 8.16 14.06 13.31
CA CYS A 313 7.71 12.67 13.33
C CYS A 313 6.19 12.69 13.49
N GLN A 314 5.47 12.26 12.46
CA GLN A 314 4.01 12.33 12.46
C GLN A 314 3.39 11.17 11.68
N VAL A 315 2.17 10.79 12.06
CA VAL A 315 1.31 9.90 11.29
C VAL A 315 0.11 10.67 10.78
N ARG A 316 -0.22 10.48 9.52
CA ARG A 316 -1.37 11.08 8.85
C ARG A 316 -2.04 10.07 7.93
N GLU A 317 -3.22 10.40 7.44
CA GLU A 317 -3.83 9.70 6.32
C GLU A 317 -2.93 9.82 5.07
N GLY A 318 -2.72 8.70 4.39
CA GLY A 318 -1.84 8.57 3.23
C GLY A 318 -2.55 8.80 1.89
N GLY A 319 -3.36 9.85 1.78
CA GLY A 319 -4.11 10.19 0.57
C GLY A 319 -5.45 9.46 0.42
N HIS A 320 -5.72 8.45 1.24
CA HIS A 320 -6.98 7.71 1.29
C HIS A 320 -7.18 7.13 2.69
N PRO A 321 -8.43 7.08 3.23
CA PRO A 321 -8.72 6.56 4.59
C PRO A 321 -8.19 5.14 4.85
N ALA A 322 -8.10 4.30 3.82
CA ALA A 322 -7.52 2.95 3.93
C ALA A 322 -5.98 2.94 3.96
N THR A 323 -5.31 4.10 4.12
CA THR A 323 -3.85 4.19 4.15
C THR A 323 -3.38 5.10 5.28
N GLN A 324 -2.45 4.61 6.08
CA GLN A 324 -1.67 5.39 7.04
C GLN A 324 -0.33 5.79 6.43
N MET A 325 0.13 7.01 6.72
CA MET A 325 1.45 7.52 6.33
C MET A 325 2.24 7.94 7.56
N LEU A 326 3.39 7.33 7.77
CA LEU A 326 4.41 7.80 8.70
C LEU A 326 5.40 8.69 7.93
N GLU A 327 5.59 9.91 8.41
CA GLU A 327 6.54 10.87 7.86
C GLU A 327 7.52 11.30 8.95
N ILE A 328 8.81 11.14 8.67
CA ILE A 328 9.89 11.53 9.58
C ILE A 328 10.88 12.42 8.83
N VAL A 329 11.23 13.57 9.41
CA VAL A 329 12.26 14.46 8.86
C VAL A 329 13.44 14.47 9.81
N ARG A 330 14.64 14.17 9.31
CA ARG A 330 15.87 14.26 10.07
C ARG A 330 16.21 15.73 10.34
N ARG A 331 16.63 16.06 11.57
CA ARG A 331 17.03 17.42 11.93
C ARG A 331 18.20 17.90 11.06
N GLY A 332 18.15 19.14 10.63
CA GLY A 332 19.25 19.81 9.92
C GLY A 332 20.43 20.08 10.83
N GLU A 333 21.63 20.26 10.25
CA GLU A 333 22.79 20.74 10.98
C GLU A 333 22.56 22.22 11.36
N GLY A 334 22.65 22.55 12.64
CA GLY A 334 22.53 23.94 13.13
C GLY A 334 21.11 24.44 13.43
N ALA A 335 20.11 23.56 13.60
CA ALA A 335 18.76 23.92 14.05
C ALA A 335 18.55 23.62 15.54
#